data_5363ba8721f587c625dbfc76998d2baa
#
_entry.id   5363ba8721f587c625dbfc76998d2baa
#
_cell.length_a   1.000
_cell.length_b   1.000
_cell.length_c   1.000
_cell.angle_alpha   90.00
_cell.angle_beta   90.00
_cell.angle_gamma   90.00
#
_symmetry.space_group_name_H-M   'P 1'
#
loop_
_entity.id
_entity.type
_entity.pdbx_description
1 polymer ?
#
loop_
_entity_poly.entity_id
_entity_poly.type
_entity_poly.pdbx_seq_one_letter_code
_entity_poly.pdbx_strand_id
1 'polypeptide(L)'
;EELAEFHVTIVTEECSTDIPEDTLSHLQNLLDQQVQGLAVCAVNDPLVWKKVSDLCSQNIPVITFNSDLPESGRLCFVGQDYQKSGRIAAELISKCISKDASILAAVGNLEFDGHRSRLEGFSDRIREVGFSDKQVSVIETYNDYQITYRKVAQALQERKDIQAIYMANRSVAACTRAVDDAGLKGKIHVVCHDISEHTQILLRNGDIDFSISQDLFRQGYLPLIYLRDYLHKGKYAPDPENNPQISIICSQNL
;
A
#
# COMPACT_ATOMS: atom_id res chain seq x y z
N GLU A 1 11.79 -23.23 5.80
CA GLU A 1 12.85 -23.90 6.56
C GLU A 1 12.79 -23.53 8.04
N GLU A 2 12.86 -22.24 8.45
CA GLU A 2 12.85 -21.83 9.87
C GLU A 2 11.61 -22.26 10.68
N LEU A 3 10.45 -22.40 10.05
CA LEU A 3 9.23 -22.86 10.72
C LEU A 3 9.18 -24.39 10.85
N ALA A 4 9.83 -25.13 9.97
CA ALA A 4 9.83 -26.60 9.99
C ALA A 4 10.50 -27.18 11.25
N GLU A 5 11.54 -26.52 11.75
CA GLU A 5 12.21 -26.93 13.00
C GLU A 5 11.29 -26.86 14.23
N PHE A 6 10.22 -26.08 14.17
CA PHE A 6 9.23 -25.91 15.23
C PHE A 6 7.96 -26.73 15.00
N HIS A 7 7.94 -27.63 14.01
CA HIS A 7 6.74 -28.39 13.62
C HIS A 7 5.51 -27.53 13.31
N VAL A 8 5.72 -26.32 12.75
CA VAL A 8 4.66 -25.40 12.36
C VAL A 8 4.09 -25.83 11.01
N THR A 9 2.77 -26.00 10.95
CA THR A 9 2.02 -26.17 9.70
C THR A 9 1.36 -24.84 9.34
N ILE A 10 1.53 -24.37 8.10
CA ILE A 10 0.86 -23.18 7.58
C ILE A 10 -0.33 -23.64 6.73
N VAL A 11 -1.49 -23.09 7.04
CA VAL A 11 -2.70 -23.21 6.23
C VAL A 11 -3.00 -21.83 5.64
N THR A 12 -3.26 -21.76 4.33
CA THR A 12 -3.49 -20.50 3.63
C THR A 12 -4.86 -20.50 2.99
N GLU A 13 -5.61 -19.43 3.21
CA GLU A 13 -6.87 -19.13 2.54
C GLU A 13 -6.69 -17.81 1.76
N GLU A 14 -7.17 -17.80 0.51
CA GLU A 14 -7.15 -16.60 -0.32
C GLU A 14 -8.55 -16.02 -0.42
N CYS A 15 -8.70 -14.76 -0.04
CA CYS A 15 -9.97 -14.05 -0.08
C CYS A 15 -9.85 -12.72 -0.82
N SER A 16 -10.98 -12.18 -1.25
CA SER A 16 -11.07 -10.80 -1.70
C SER A 16 -10.99 -9.86 -0.51
N THR A 17 -9.91 -9.09 -0.40
CA THR A 17 -9.73 -8.14 0.71
C THR A 17 -10.73 -6.99 0.68
N ASP A 18 -11.46 -6.80 -0.42
CA ASP A 18 -12.42 -5.71 -0.59
C ASP A 18 -13.87 -6.15 -0.25
N ILE A 19 -14.07 -7.44 0.08
CA ILE A 19 -15.39 -8.01 0.41
C ILE A 19 -15.36 -8.57 1.84
N PRO A 20 -15.98 -7.88 2.81
CA PRO A 20 -15.96 -8.31 4.22
C PRO A 20 -16.50 -9.72 4.43
N GLU A 21 -17.61 -10.09 3.79
CA GLU A 21 -18.24 -11.41 3.93
C GLU A 21 -17.34 -12.54 3.44
N ASP A 22 -16.57 -12.30 2.39
CA ASP A 22 -15.60 -13.26 1.86
C ASP A 22 -14.47 -13.48 2.87
N THR A 23 -13.93 -12.40 3.42
CA THR A 23 -12.93 -12.46 4.51
C THR A 23 -13.47 -13.25 5.71
N LEU A 24 -14.71 -13.00 6.15
CA LEU A 24 -15.31 -13.70 7.28
C LEU A 24 -15.47 -15.19 7.02
N SER A 25 -15.87 -15.57 5.81
CA SER A 25 -16.01 -16.98 5.40
C SER A 25 -14.66 -17.72 5.48
N HIS A 26 -13.59 -17.12 4.93
CA HIS A 26 -12.26 -17.71 4.94
C HIS A 26 -11.64 -17.74 6.35
N LEU A 27 -11.89 -16.75 7.19
CA LEU A 27 -11.52 -16.81 8.61
C LEU A 27 -12.20 -17.98 9.31
N GLN A 28 -13.49 -18.25 9.01
CA GLN A 28 -14.19 -19.40 9.59
C GLN A 28 -13.60 -20.73 9.10
N ASN A 29 -13.26 -20.86 7.82
CA ASN A 29 -12.60 -22.05 7.28
C ASN A 29 -11.29 -22.37 7.99
N LEU A 30 -10.49 -21.35 8.31
CA LEU A 30 -9.24 -21.52 9.08
C LEU A 30 -9.52 -21.97 10.51
N LEU A 31 -10.53 -21.40 11.15
CA LEU A 31 -10.92 -21.77 12.51
C LEU A 31 -11.42 -23.21 12.60
N ASP A 32 -12.17 -23.68 11.61
CA ASP A 32 -12.67 -25.06 11.51
C ASP A 32 -11.51 -26.06 11.36
N GLN A 33 -10.35 -25.62 10.86
CA GLN A 33 -9.10 -26.38 10.81
C GLN A 33 -8.29 -26.32 12.12
N GLN A 34 -8.82 -25.69 13.16
CA GLN A 34 -8.23 -25.61 14.50
C GLN A 34 -6.85 -24.93 14.53
N VAL A 35 -6.66 -23.88 13.72
CA VAL A 35 -5.43 -23.09 13.74
C VAL A 35 -5.21 -22.41 15.10
N GLN A 36 -3.95 -22.37 15.57
CA GLN A 36 -3.62 -21.79 16.87
C GLN A 36 -3.35 -20.28 16.82
N GLY A 37 -3.21 -19.70 15.65
CA GLY A 37 -2.98 -18.26 15.44
C GLY A 37 -3.23 -17.85 14.01
N LEU A 38 -3.49 -16.57 13.78
CA LEU A 38 -3.92 -16.04 12.49
C LEU A 38 -3.05 -14.85 12.06
N ALA A 39 -2.57 -14.89 10.82
CA ALA A 39 -2.07 -13.72 10.11
C ALA A 39 -3.13 -13.26 9.11
N VAL A 40 -3.61 -12.02 9.22
CA VAL A 40 -4.78 -11.54 8.49
C VAL A 40 -4.44 -10.28 7.70
N CYS A 41 -4.73 -10.30 6.40
CA CYS A 41 -4.79 -9.12 5.54
C CYS A 41 -6.25 -8.91 5.13
N ALA A 42 -6.89 -7.87 5.63
CA ALA A 42 -8.31 -7.62 5.38
C ALA A 42 -8.64 -6.12 5.37
N VAL A 43 -9.75 -5.78 4.74
CA VAL A 43 -10.29 -4.42 4.81
C VAL A 43 -10.65 -4.05 6.26
N ASN A 44 -10.45 -2.79 6.63
CA ASN A 44 -10.90 -2.26 7.93
C ASN A 44 -12.42 -2.00 7.89
N ASP A 45 -13.16 -3.08 7.96
CA ASP A 45 -14.63 -3.11 8.00
C ASP A 45 -15.11 -3.46 9.41
N PRO A 46 -16.21 -2.87 9.92
CA PRO A 46 -16.73 -3.14 11.27
C PRO A 46 -17.02 -4.63 11.55
N LEU A 47 -17.45 -5.40 10.56
CA LEU A 47 -17.75 -6.84 10.74
C LEU A 47 -16.46 -7.64 10.88
N VAL A 48 -15.47 -7.36 10.05
CA VAL A 48 -14.14 -8.00 10.10
C VAL A 48 -13.43 -7.60 11.40
N TRP A 49 -13.46 -6.32 11.74
CA TRP A 49 -12.91 -5.81 13.00
C TRP A 49 -13.51 -6.54 14.21
N LYS A 50 -14.85 -6.63 14.25
CA LYS A 50 -15.55 -7.33 15.34
C LYS A 50 -15.14 -8.80 15.42
N LYS A 51 -15.08 -9.52 14.29
CA LYS A 51 -14.67 -10.93 14.28
C LYS A 51 -13.25 -11.10 14.82
N VAL A 52 -12.31 -10.26 14.41
CA VAL A 52 -10.94 -10.30 14.91
C VAL A 52 -10.88 -9.96 16.40
N SER A 53 -11.64 -8.97 16.87
CA SER A 53 -11.70 -8.62 18.29
C SER A 53 -12.28 -9.76 19.13
N ASP A 54 -13.34 -10.43 18.65
CA ASP A 54 -13.92 -11.60 19.32
C ASP A 54 -12.90 -12.76 19.42
N LEU A 55 -12.08 -13.00 18.37
CA LEU A 55 -11.02 -14.01 18.38
C LEU A 55 -9.90 -13.68 19.38
N CYS A 56 -9.44 -12.43 19.39
CA CYS A 56 -8.44 -11.98 20.36
C CYS A 56 -8.92 -12.13 21.79
N SER A 57 -10.21 -11.83 22.08
CA SER A 57 -10.82 -12.01 23.40
C SER A 57 -10.90 -13.48 23.84
N GLN A 58 -10.90 -14.41 22.89
CA GLN A 58 -10.84 -15.86 23.11
C GLN A 58 -9.40 -16.40 23.20
N ASN A 59 -8.40 -15.51 23.30
CA ASN A 59 -6.98 -15.83 23.34
C ASN A 59 -6.43 -16.49 22.06
N ILE A 60 -7.07 -16.29 20.91
CA ILE A 60 -6.49 -16.63 19.61
C ILE A 60 -5.62 -15.46 19.16
N PRO A 61 -4.29 -15.63 19.07
CA PRO A 61 -3.41 -14.54 18.66
C PRO A 61 -3.63 -14.19 17.19
N VAL A 62 -3.84 -12.91 16.92
CA VAL A 62 -4.01 -12.37 15.57
C VAL A 62 -2.92 -11.33 15.31
N ILE A 63 -2.29 -11.42 14.17
CA ILE A 63 -1.41 -10.39 13.60
C ILE A 63 -2.02 -9.90 12.30
N THR A 64 -2.16 -8.60 12.13
CA THR A 64 -2.57 -8.01 10.85
C THR A 64 -1.34 -7.68 10.01
N PHE A 65 -1.45 -7.81 8.69
CA PHE A 65 -0.38 -7.42 7.78
C PHE A 65 -0.92 -6.76 6.52
N ASN A 66 -0.11 -5.92 5.88
CA ASN A 66 -0.47 -5.10 4.71
C ASN A 66 -1.62 -4.13 4.98
N SER A 67 -2.79 -4.58 5.38
CA SER A 67 -3.92 -3.78 5.85
C SER A 67 -4.14 -4.00 7.35
N ASP A 68 -4.45 -2.95 8.09
CA ASP A 68 -4.53 -2.98 9.54
C ASP A 68 -5.97 -2.92 10.07
N LEU A 69 -6.16 -3.50 11.26
CA LEU A 69 -7.37 -3.41 12.06
C LEU A 69 -7.01 -2.84 13.45
N PRO A 70 -6.83 -1.51 13.56
CA PRO A 70 -6.41 -0.88 14.81
C PRO A 70 -7.38 -1.18 15.95
N GLU A 71 -6.87 -1.29 17.18
CA GLU A 71 -7.66 -1.49 18.41
C GLU A 71 -8.50 -2.78 18.46
N SER A 72 -8.35 -3.70 17.49
CA SER A 72 -9.05 -5.00 17.48
C SER A 72 -8.52 -5.99 18.52
N GLY A 73 -7.50 -5.63 19.30
CA GLY A 73 -6.84 -6.56 20.24
C GLY A 73 -5.76 -7.43 19.58
N ARG A 74 -5.48 -7.24 18.29
CA ARG A 74 -4.39 -7.92 17.58
C ARG A 74 -3.05 -7.73 18.29
N LEU A 75 -2.15 -8.69 18.17
CA LEU A 75 -0.81 -8.61 18.77
C LEU A 75 0.00 -7.45 18.17
N CYS A 76 0.03 -7.34 16.84
CA CYS A 76 0.68 -6.24 16.11
C CYS A 76 0.18 -6.12 14.68
N PHE A 77 0.64 -5.06 14.02
CA PHE A 77 0.54 -4.86 12.59
C PHE A 77 1.93 -4.97 11.94
N VAL A 78 2.02 -5.69 10.83
CA VAL A 78 3.22 -5.81 10.01
C VAL A 78 2.93 -5.22 8.63
N GLY A 79 3.32 -3.98 8.41
CA GLY A 79 3.03 -3.28 7.16
C GLY A 79 3.82 -1.99 7.02
N GLN A 80 3.59 -1.33 5.90
CA GLN A 80 4.20 -0.04 5.62
C GLN A 80 3.51 1.07 6.43
N ASP A 81 4.29 2.04 6.91
CA ASP A 81 3.75 3.32 7.31
C ASP A 81 3.30 4.09 6.07
N TYR A 82 2.00 4.06 5.81
CA TYR A 82 1.40 4.66 4.61
C TYR A 82 1.56 6.18 4.60
N GLN A 83 1.43 6.86 5.74
CA GLN A 83 1.63 8.29 5.82
C GLN A 83 3.09 8.66 5.48
N LYS A 84 4.06 7.93 6.02
CA LYS A 84 5.47 8.12 5.70
C LYS A 84 5.75 7.85 4.22
N SER A 85 5.13 6.84 3.62
CA SER A 85 5.32 6.54 2.20
C SER A 85 4.76 7.65 1.29
N GLY A 86 3.62 8.26 1.66
CA GLY A 86 3.09 9.45 0.98
C GLY A 86 4.02 10.65 1.10
N ARG A 87 4.59 10.89 2.28
CA ARG A 87 5.60 11.95 2.50
C ARG A 87 6.85 11.76 1.62
N ILE A 88 7.30 10.51 1.45
CA ILE A 88 8.43 10.18 0.55
C ILE A 88 8.07 10.52 -0.90
N ALA A 89 6.88 10.18 -1.37
CA ALA A 89 6.43 10.53 -2.72
C ALA A 89 6.45 12.05 -2.95
N ALA A 90 5.93 12.82 -1.99
CA ALA A 90 5.95 14.28 -2.04
C ALA A 90 7.39 14.85 -2.06
N GLU A 91 8.29 14.29 -1.25
CA GLU A 91 9.71 14.68 -1.23
C GLU A 91 10.36 14.46 -2.59
N LEU A 92 10.16 13.28 -3.19
CA LEU A 92 10.72 12.96 -4.52
C LEU A 92 10.18 13.91 -5.58
N ILE A 93 8.86 14.07 -5.66
CA ILE A 93 8.21 14.96 -6.63
C ILE A 93 8.71 16.40 -6.47
N SER A 94 8.80 16.91 -5.25
CA SER A 94 9.22 18.29 -4.99
C SER A 94 10.62 18.63 -5.47
N LYS A 95 11.48 17.62 -5.68
CA LYS A 95 12.84 17.77 -6.21
C LYS A 95 12.92 17.70 -7.73
N CYS A 96 11.87 17.19 -8.36
CA CYS A 96 11.84 16.99 -9.81
C CYS A 96 11.14 18.13 -10.56
N ILE A 97 10.28 18.91 -9.89
CA ILE A 97 9.42 19.92 -10.53
C ILE A 97 9.70 21.34 -10.03
N SER A 98 9.30 22.32 -10.82
CA SER A 98 9.38 23.74 -10.43
C SER A 98 8.33 24.09 -9.36
N LYS A 99 8.60 25.16 -8.60
CA LYS A 99 7.73 25.58 -7.48
C LYS A 99 6.37 26.15 -7.92
N ASP A 100 6.23 26.53 -9.14
CA ASP A 100 5.00 27.00 -9.77
C ASP A 100 4.21 25.90 -10.47
N ALA A 101 4.76 24.69 -10.52
CA ALA A 101 4.13 23.55 -11.16
C ALA A 101 2.91 23.02 -10.38
N SER A 102 2.06 22.31 -11.11
CA SER A 102 0.94 21.57 -10.53
C SER A 102 1.22 20.08 -10.49
N ILE A 103 0.55 19.40 -9.58
CA ILE A 103 0.67 17.98 -9.29
C ILE A 103 -0.71 17.34 -9.39
N LEU A 104 -0.80 16.17 -10.04
CA LEU A 104 -1.96 15.32 -10.02
C LEU A 104 -1.72 14.16 -9.07
N ALA A 105 -2.55 14.01 -8.04
CA ALA A 105 -2.55 12.84 -7.15
C ALA A 105 -3.71 11.91 -7.53
N ALA A 106 -3.38 10.72 -8.00
CA ALA A 106 -4.34 9.68 -8.36
C ALA A 106 -4.38 8.60 -7.28
N VAL A 107 -5.50 8.50 -6.58
CA VAL A 107 -5.72 7.53 -5.51
C VAL A 107 -6.72 6.45 -5.95
N GLY A 108 -6.72 5.31 -5.27
CA GLY A 108 -7.71 4.25 -5.55
C GLY A 108 -9.09 4.67 -5.07
N ASN A 109 -9.33 4.53 -3.79
CA ASN A 109 -10.56 4.94 -3.11
C ASN A 109 -10.20 5.49 -1.72
N LEU A 110 -10.70 6.68 -1.38
CA LEU A 110 -10.40 7.36 -0.11
C LEU A 110 -11.13 6.74 1.10
N GLU A 111 -12.07 5.84 0.89
CA GLU A 111 -12.65 5.04 1.97
C GLU A 111 -11.65 4.06 2.57
N PHE A 112 -10.62 3.64 1.80
CA PHE A 112 -9.56 2.77 2.29
C PHE A 112 -8.47 3.56 3.01
N ASP A 113 -8.20 3.17 4.26
CA ASP A 113 -7.23 3.83 5.14
C ASP A 113 -5.84 3.98 4.51
N GLY A 114 -5.36 2.96 3.81
CA GLY A 114 -4.05 3.01 3.16
C GLY A 114 -3.95 4.11 2.08
N HIS A 115 -4.99 4.28 1.27
CA HIS A 115 -5.03 5.33 0.24
C HIS A 115 -5.16 6.72 0.84
N ARG A 116 -6.03 6.86 1.86
CA ARG A 116 -6.23 8.11 2.59
C ARG A 116 -4.96 8.54 3.30
N SER A 117 -4.33 7.65 4.08
CA SER A 117 -3.10 7.94 4.82
C SER A 117 -1.92 8.30 3.90
N ARG A 118 -1.80 7.65 2.74
CA ARG A 118 -0.81 8.04 1.72
C ARG A 118 -1.06 9.45 1.20
N LEU A 119 -2.31 9.80 0.90
CA LEU A 119 -2.66 11.14 0.41
C LEU A 119 -2.46 12.21 1.48
N GLU A 120 -2.81 11.92 2.73
CA GLU A 120 -2.56 12.82 3.87
C GLU A 120 -1.08 13.11 4.03
N GLY A 121 -0.24 12.05 4.12
CA GLY A 121 1.20 12.20 4.22
C GLY A 121 1.81 12.95 3.03
N PHE A 122 1.32 12.70 1.82
CA PHE A 122 1.70 13.43 0.62
C PHE A 122 1.35 14.92 0.74
N SER A 123 0.12 15.21 1.09
CA SER A 123 -0.41 16.59 1.20
C SER A 123 0.32 17.39 2.29
N ASP A 124 0.59 16.77 3.43
CA ASP A 124 1.34 17.41 4.50
C ASP A 124 2.75 17.78 4.04
N ARG A 125 3.47 16.82 3.45
CA ARG A 125 4.84 17.07 3.03
C ARG A 125 4.92 18.06 1.87
N ILE A 126 4.00 18.02 0.92
CA ILE A 126 4.02 18.94 -0.22
C ILE A 126 3.81 20.40 0.22
N ARG A 127 2.94 20.64 1.25
CA ARG A 127 2.78 21.96 1.88
C ARG A 127 4.05 22.39 2.62
N GLU A 128 4.66 21.51 3.41
CA GLU A 128 5.91 21.80 4.13
C GLU A 128 7.05 22.23 3.21
N VAL A 129 7.11 21.65 2.00
CA VAL A 129 8.12 22.01 1.00
C VAL A 129 7.69 23.20 0.11
N GLY A 130 6.59 23.88 0.44
CA GLY A 130 6.22 25.18 -0.08
C GLY A 130 5.26 25.17 -1.29
N PHE A 131 4.59 24.07 -1.58
CA PHE A 131 3.47 24.06 -2.53
C PHE A 131 2.15 24.38 -1.83
N SER A 132 1.24 25.02 -2.55
CA SER A 132 -0.11 25.30 -2.08
C SER A 132 -1.10 24.20 -2.44
N ASP A 133 -2.19 24.07 -1.69
CA ASP A 133 -3.25 23.09 -1.99
C ASP A 133 -3.87 23.28 -3.39
N LYS A 134 -3.84 24.50 -3.94
CA LYS A 134 -4.33 24.79 -5.30
C LYS A 134 -3.49 24.15 -6.41
N GLN A 135 -2.26 23.80 -6.10
CA GLN A 135 -1.35 23.13 -7.04
C GLN A 135 -1.52 21.63 -7.07
N VAL A 136 -2.24 21.05 -6.10
CA VAL A 136 -2.51 19.61 -6.03
C VAL A 136 -3.95 19.33 -6.42
N SER A 137 -4.14 18.59 -7.50
CA SER A 137 -5.44 18.05 -7.91
C SER A 137 -5.53 16.59 -7.50
N VAL A 138 -6.62 16.17 -6.90
CA VAL A 138 -6.83 14.78 -6.47
C VAL A 138 -7.91 14.13 -7.30
N ILE A 139 -7.67 12.92 -7.79
CA ILE A 139 -8.65 12.09 -8.50
C ILE A 139 -8.74 10.71 -7.88
N GLU A 140 -9.95 10.19 -7.70
CA GLU A 140 -10.21 8.80 -7.33
C GLU A 140 -10.40 7.96 -8.58
N THR A 141 -9.75 6.81 -8.63
CA THR A 141 -9.70 5.98 -9.83
C THR A 141 -10.19 4.55 -9.60
N TYR A 142 -10.49 4.18 -8.36
CA TYR A 142 -11.03 2.87 -7.93
C TYR A 142 -10.18 1.67 -8.40
N ASN A 143 -8.87 1.90 -8.60
CA ASN A 143 -7.95 0.92 -9.20
C ASN A 143 -8.37 0.40 -10.59
N ASP A 144 -9.29 1.10 -11.25
CA ASP A 144 -9.77 0.75 -12.58
C ASP A 144 -8.91 1.39 -13.67
N TYR A 145 -8.53 0.58 -14.66
CA TYR A 145 -7.68 1.03 -15.77
C TYR A 145 -8.34 2.13 -16.60
N GLN A 146 -9.60 1.94 -16.99
CA GLN A 146 -10.30 2.86 -17.90
C GLN A 146 -10.62 4.19 -17.21
N ILE A 147 -11.02 4.12 -15.93
CA ILE A 147 -11.29 5.31 -15.13
C ILE A 147 -9.99 6.10 -14.94
N THR A 148 -8.88 5.43 -14.61
CA THR A 148 -7.56 6.06 -14.43
C THR A 148 -7.13 6.75 -15.72
N TYR A 149 -7.11 6.02 -16.85
CA TYR A 149 -6.73 6.58 -18.15
C TYR A 149 -7.53 7.84 -18.48
N ARG A 150 -8.86 7.74 -18.42
CA ARG A 150 -9.74 8.86 -18.77
C ARG A 150 -9.55 10.08 -17.88
N LYS A 151 -9.47 9.89 -16.55
CA LYS A 151 -9.31 11.00 -15.59
C LYS A 151 -7.93 11.65 -15.68
N VAL A 152 -6.87 10.87 -15.87
CA VAL A 152 -5.52 11.41 -16.09
C VAL A 152 -5.47 12.19 -17.40
N ALA A 153 -5.98 11.63 -18.51
CA ALA A 153 -6.00 12.31 -19.81
C ALA A 153 -6.79 13.63 -19.73
N GLN A 154 -7.94 13.64 -19.06
CA GLN A 154 -8.73 14.85 -18.83
C GLN A 154 -7.95 15.89 -18.03
N ALA A 155 -7.32 15.51 -16.92
CA ALA A 155 -6.54 16.43 -16.09
C ALA A 155 -5.38 17.08 -16.89
N LEU A 156 -4.69 16.28 -17.71
CA LEU A 156 -3.61 16.78 -18.58
C LEU A 156 -4.10 17.70 -19.71
N GLN A 157 -5.37 17.56 -20.13
CA GLN A 157 -5.99 18.48 -21.09
C GLN A 157 -6.38 19.81 -20.44
N GLU A 158 -6.95 19.76 -19.24
CA GLU A 158 -7.46 20.92 -18.49
C GLU A 158 -6.34 21.75 -17.88
N ARG A 159 -5.26 21.11 -17.40
CA ARG A 159 -4.15 21.79 -16.70
C ARG A 159 -2.82 21.52 -17.39
N LYS A 160 -2.29 22.52 -18.10
CA LYS A 160 -1.02 22.43 -18.83
C LYS A 160 0.21 22.66 -17.94
N ASP A 161 0.01 23.06 -16.71
CA ASP A 161 1.02 23.32 -15.68
C ASP A 161 1.35 22.08 -14.82
N ILE A 162 0.69 20.94 -15.07
CA ILE A 162 1.02 19.67 -14.39
C ILE A 162 2.41 19.22 -14.86
N GLN A 163 3.34 19.05 -13.91
CA GLN A 163 4.68 18.51 -14.13
C GLN A 163 4.92 17.16 -13.42
N ALA A 164 4.04 16.77 -12.51
CA ALA A 164 4.16 15.46 -11.85
C ALA A 164 2.81 14.80 -11.61
N ILE A 165 2.83 13.47 -11.59
CA ILE A 165 1.71 12.63 -11.19
C ILE A 165 2.15 11.70 -10.06
N TYR A 166 1.42 11.74 -8.95
CA TYR A 166 1.54 10.79 -7.86
C TYR A 166 0.50 9.69 -8.00
N MET A 167 0.94 8.47 -8.29
CA MET A 167 0.08 7.29 -8.41
C MET A 167 0.07 6.53 -7.09
N ALA A 168 -0.88 6.85 -6.21
CA ALA A 168 -1.08 6.17 -4.92
C ALA A 168 -1.94 4.89 -5.05
N ASN A 169 -2.04 4.32 -6.26
CA ASN A 169 -2.87 3.17 -6.59
C ASN A 169 -2.18 2.20 -7.56
N ARG A 170 -2.90 1.14 -7.99
CA ARG A 170 -2.36 0.06 -8.85
C ARG A 170 -2.38 0.34 -10.34
N SER A 171 -3.17 1.29 -10.83
CA SER A 171 -3.41 1.49 -12.26
C SER A 171 -2.33 2.34 -12.96
N VAL A 172 -1.05 2.09 -12.63
CA VAL A 172 0.10 2.87 -13.13
C VAL A 172 0.19 2.82 -14.67
N ALA A 173 -0.05 1.65 -15.27
CA ALA A 173 -0.05 1.49 -16.73
C ALA A 173 -1.06 2.40 -17.46
N ALA A 174 -2.22 2.61 -16.87
CA ALA A 174 -3.22 3.51 -17.44
C ALA A 174 -2.76 4.97 -17.40
N CYS A 175 -2.08 5.36 -16.30
CA CYS A 175 -1.51 6.69 -16.16
C CYS A 175 -0.42 6.94 -17.20
N THR A 176 0.56 6.06 -17.31
CA THR A 176 1.67 6.20 -18.25
C THR A 176 1.18 6.19 -19.70
N ARG A 177 0.15 5.39 -20.01
CA ARG A 177 -0.50 5.40 -21.33
C ARG A 177 -1.15 6.76 -21.62
N ALA A 178 -1.86 7.36 -20.65
CA ALA A 178 -2.47 8.68 -20.84
C ALA A 178 -1.42 9.79 -21.02
N VAL A 179 -0.29 9.70 -20.33
CA VAL A 179 0.85 10.63 -20.48
C VAL A 179 1.48 10.49 -21.87
N ASP A 180 1.67 9.27 -22.35
CA ASP A 180 2.25 8.98 -23.67
C ASP A 180 1.33 9.47 -24.81
N ASP A 181 0.05 9.14 -24.76
CA ASP A 181 -0.96 9.58 -25.74
C ASP A 181 -1.12 11.11 -25.77
N ALA A 182 -0.83 11.80 -24.66
CA ALA A 182 -0.79 13.27 -24.61
C ALA A 182 0.52 13.87 -25.17
N GLY A 183 1.52 13.05 -25.57
CA GLY A 183 2.83 13.49 -26.01
C GLY A 183 3.69 14.15 -24.92
N LEU A 184 3.46 13.74 -23.66
CA LEU A 184 4.10 14.31 -22.48
C LEU A 184 5.10 13.36 -21.80
N LYS A 185 5.38 12.19 -22.39
CA LYS A 185 6.43 11.28 -21.92
C LYS A 185 7.77 12.03 -21.79
N GLY A 186 8.44 11.85 -20.66
CA GLY A 186 9.68 12.54 -20.32
C GLY A 186 9.54 14.03 -19.94
N LYS A 187 8.29 14.56 -19.92
CA LYS A 187 7.99 15.91 -19.44
C LYS A 187 7.17 15.91 -18.13
N ILE A 188 6.51 14.80 -17.84
CA ILE A 188 5.76 14.57 -16.61
C ILE A 188 6.53 13.57 -15.79
N HIS A 189 6.84 13.91 -14.53
CA HIS A 189 7.43 13.01 -13.57
C HIS A 189 6.34 12.13 -12.93
N VAL A 190 6.55 10.81 -12.91
CA VAL A 190 5.60 9.87 -12.33
C VAL A 190 6.23 9.12 -11.17
N VAL A 191 5.62 9.22 -10.00
CA VAL A 191 5.98 8.46 -8.79
C VAL A 191 4.83 7.55 -8.42
N CYS A 192 5.12 6.27 -8.22
CA CYS A 192 4.11 5.26 -7.90
C CYS A 192 4.50 4.41 -6.69
N HIS A 193 3.70 3.40 -6.38
CA HIS A 193 3.97 2.40 -5.37
C HIS A 193 4.08 1.00 -5.99
N ASP A 194 4.79 0.14 -5.26
CA ASP A 194 4.97 -1.29 -5.51
C ASP A 194 5.81 -1.65 -6.74
N ILE A 195 6.42 -2.82 -6.68
CA ILE A 195 7.23 -3.38 -7.74
C ILE A 195 6.58 -4.67 -8.25
N SER A 196 5.99 -4.58 -9.42
CA SER A 196 5.55 -5.72 -10.23
C SER A 196 6.44 -5.85 -11.47
N GLU A 197 6.34 -6.95 -12.18
CA GLU A 197 7.03 -7.09 -13.48
C GLU A 197 6.69 -5.93 -14.43
N HIS A 198 5.44 -5.52 -14.46
CA HIS A 198 5.00 -4.41 -15.29
C HIS A 198 5.60 -3.07 -14.85
N THR A 199 5.63 -2.79 -13.54
CA THR A 199 6.24 -1.55 -12.99
C THR A 199 7.74 -1.51 -13.28
N GLN A 200 8.44 -2.66 -13.23
CA GLN A 200 9.85 -2.75 -13.61
C GLN A 200 10.08 -2.36 -15.08
N ILE A 201 9.20 -2.81 -15.98
CA ILE A 201 9.29 -2.44 -17.41
C ILE A 201 9.10 -0.92 -17.56
N LEU A 202 8.12 -0.34 -16.88
CA LEU A 202 7.86 1.10 -16.93
C LEU A 202 9.04 1.92 -16.39
N LEU A 203 9.69 1.47 -15.31
CA LEU A 203 10.91 2.09 -14.77
C LEU A 203 12.07 2.03 -15.79
N ARG A 204 12.31 0.84 -16.39
CA ARG A 204 13.38 0.68 -17.39
C ARG A 204 13.18 1.54 -18.63
N ASN A 205 11.92 1.73 -19.04
CA ASN A 205 11.55 2.52 -20.21
C ASN A 205 11.50 4.04 -19.95
N GLY A 206 11.64 4.46 -18.67
CA GLY A 206 11.50 5.86 -18.26
C GLY A 206 10.07 6.38 -18.36
N ASP A 207 9.06 5.49 -18.25
CA ASP A 207 7.64 5.85 -18.19
C ASP A 207 7.26 6.31 -16.78
N ILE A 208 7.97 5.85 -15.76
CA ILE A 208 7.91 6.30 -14.37
C ILE A 208 9.32 6.57 -13.85
N ASP A 209 9.47 7.52 -12.94
CA ASP A 209 10.77 7.92 -12.38
C ASP A 209 11.11 7.08 -11.13
N PHE A 210 10.14 6.92 -10.23
CA PHE A 210 10.34 6.22 -8.97
C PHE A 210 9.14 5.36 -8.60
N SER A 211 9.42 4.22 -7.99
CA SER A 211 8.43 3.42 -7.28
C SER A 211 8.84 3.26 -5.82
N ILE A 212 7.87 3.38 -4.92
CA ILE A 212 8.05 3.20 -3.47
C ILE A 212 7.63 1.80 -3.10
N SER A 213 8.61 0.95 -2.81
CA SER A 213 8.37 -0.46 -2.45
C SER A 213 8.08 -0.61 -0.97
N GLN A 214 7.21 -1.56 -0.63
CA GLN A 214 6.75 -1.82 0.74
C GLN A 214 7.21 -3.16 1.31
N ASP A 215 8.21 -3.83 0.72
CA ASP A 215 8.75 -5.11 1.19
C ASP A 215 7.66 -6.15 1.49
N LEU A 216 6.92 -6.53 0.46
CA LEU A 216 5.81 -7.51 0.57
C LEU A 216 6.27 -8.88 1.09
N PHE A 217 7.53 -9.25 0.83
CA PHE A 217 8.08 -10.50 1.36
C PHE A 217 8.09 -10.50 2.89
N ARG A 218 8.63 -9.44 3.52
CA ARG A 218 8.63 -9.33 4.99
C ARG A 218 7.24 -9.22 5.57
N GLN A 219 6.32 -8.55 4.88
CA GLN A 219 4.93 -8.45 5.32
C GLN A 219 4.24 -9.81 5.40
N GLY A 220 4.54 -10.73 4.48
CA GLY A 220 4.01 -12.10 4.55
C GLY A 220 4.79 -13.02 5.49
N TYR A 221 6.11 -12.80 5.65
CA TYR A 221 6.99 -13.66 6.41
C TYR A 221 6.97 -13.38 7.93
N LEU A 222 7.10 -12.11 8.33
CA LEU A 222 7.25 -11.73 9.73
C LEU A 222 6.04 -12.10 10.61
N PRO A 223 4.78 -11.98 10.16
CA PRO A 223 3.64 -12.40 10.96
C PRO A 223 3.72 -13.86 11.40
N LEU A 224 4.20 -14.75 10.53
CA LEU A 224 4.34 -16.17 10.84
C LEU A 224 5.44 -16.42 11.87
N ILE A 225 6.55 -15.70 11.79
CA ILE A 225 7.64 -15.76 12.76
C ILE A 225 7.17 -15.26 14.13
N TYR A 226 6.46 -14.13 14.15
CA TYR A 226 5.96 -13.55 15.40
C TYR A 226 4.88 -14.42 16.05
N LEU A 227 3.98 -15.04 15.28
CA LEU A 227 3.02 -16.00 15.78
C LEU A 227 3.70 -17.24 16.37
N ARG A 228 4.71 -17.80 15.68
CA ARG A 228 5.52 -18.91 16.20
C ARG A 228 6.14 -18.55 17.55
N ASP A 229 6.78 -17.41 17.65
CA ASP A 229 7.46 -16.99 18.88
C ASP A 229 6.48 -16.74 20.01
N TYR A 230 5.33 -16.17 19.73
CA TYR A 230 4.26 -15.99 20.71
C TYR A 230 3.74 -17.32 21.22
N LEU A 231 3.42 -18.26 20.33
CA LEU A 231 2.85 -19.57 20.69
C LEU A 231 3.85 -20.45 21.45
N HIS A 232 5.13 -20.40 21.10
CA HIS A 232 6.16 -21.24 21.75
C HIS A 232 6.75 -20.61 23.02
N LYS A 233 6.93 -19.29 23.05
CA LYS A 233 7.65 -18.63 24.14
C LYS A 233 6.75 -17.81 25.06
N GLY A 234 5.46 -17.66 24.71
CA GLY A 234 4.53 -16.78 25.43
C GLY A 234 4.95 -15.30 25.39
N LYS A 235 5.93 -14.96 24.55
CA LYS A 235 6.45 -13.62 24.41
C LYS A 235 6.45 -13.25 22.92
N TYR A 236 5.99 -12.03 22.68
CA TYR A 236 6.03 -11.39 21.40
C TYR A 236 6.74 -10.03 21.58
N ALA A 237 7.79 -9.83 20.86
CA ALA A 237 8.43 -8.52 20.74
C ALA A 237 8.68 -8.28 19.26
N PRO A 238 7.91 -7.40 18.60
CA PRO A 238 8.27 -6.95 17.27
C PRO A 238 9.63 -6.27 17.38
N ASP A 239 10.57 -6.73 16.57
CA ASP A 239 11.84 -6.04 16.42
C ASP A 239 11.61 -4.82 15.49
N PRO A 240 11.75 -3.57 15.98
CA PRO A 240 11.57 -2.39 15.13
C PRO A 240 12.54 -2.35 13.95
N GLU A 241 13.71 -3.00 14.05
CA GLU A 241 14.69 -3.08 12.97
C GLU A 241 14.24 -4.06 11.87
N ASN A 242 13.37 -5.01 12.20
CA ASN A 242 12.81 -5.97 11.26
C ASN A 242 11.49 -5.52 10.60
N ASN A 243 10.98 -4.34 10.92
CA ASN A 243 9.78 -3.82 10.25
C ASN A 243 10.03 -3.67 8.74
N PRO A 244 8.99 -3.92 7.91
CA PRO A 244 9.09 -3.75 6.46
C PRO A 244 9.60 -2.36 6.09
N GLN A 245 10.75 -2.31 5.42
CA GLN A 245 11.39 -1.05 5.07
C GLN A 245 10.73 -0.43 3.84
N ILE A 246 10.68 0.89 3.82
CA ILE A 246 10.28 1.64 2.64
C ILE A 246 11.52 1.86 1.77
N SER A 247 11.51 1.30 0.57
CA SER A 247 12.60 1.46 -0.39
C SER A 247 12.17 2.32 -1.57
N ILE A 248 13.08 3.19 -2.02
CA ILE A 248 12.89 3.98 -3.24
C ILE A 248 13.59 3.24 -4.38
N ILE A 249 12.83 2.87 -5.39
CA ILE A 249 13.32 2.13 -6.55
C ILE A 249 13.27 3.03 -7.80
N CYS A 250 14.34 3.02 -8.55
CA CYS A 250 14.44 3.65 -9.86
C CYS A 250 15.03 2.67 -10.88
N SER A 251 15.20 3.07 -12.11
CA SER A 251 15.75 2.20 -13.19
C SER A 251 17.15 1.65 -12.90
N GLN A 252 17.89 2.20 -11.93
CA GLN A 252 19.29 1.82 -11.66
C GLN A 252 19.46 0.86 -10.47
N ASN A 253 18.41 0.62 -9.69
CA ASN A 253 18.45 -0.29 -8.54
C ASN A 253 17.32 -1.34 -8.55
N LEU A 254 16.87 -1.70 -9.75
CA LEU A 254 15.90 -2.77 -10.03
C LEU A 254 16.51 -4.16 -9.84
#